data_033a04389c2b97c33fb972a58545135c
#
_entry.id   033a04389c2b97c33fb972a58545135c
#
_cell.length_a   1.000
_cell.length_b   1.000
_cell.length_c   1.000
_cell.angle_alpha   90.00
_cell.angle_beta   90.00
_cell.angle_gamma   90.00
#
_symmetry.space_group_name_H-M   'P 1'
#
loop_
_entity.id
_entity.type
_entity.pdbx_description
1 polymer ?
#
loop_
_entity_poly.entity_id
_entity_poly.type
_entity_poly.pdbx_seq_one_letter_code
_entity_poly.pdbx_strand_id
1 'polypeptide(L)'
;MASFKDFNNPQVASLPNHLKQFIVDQQYEHYTPIDQAVWRYVMRQNYSYLKDVAYYPYIPGLKKAGLTIERIPNLQEMNNALAKIGWGAVTVDGFIPPAAFMEYQAYKVLVIAADIRQLKHIEYTPAPDIIHESAGHAPIIADEKYQEYLSYFGSIGAKAMFSAQDFDLYEAIRTLSILKEMADVEPEKIQQAEEMVEFCQQNIGEPSEMALLSRLHWWTVEYGLIGTLENPKIYGAGLLSSIGESVTCMQPEVEKLWYTIDAIHYPYDITKPQPQLFVTPDFQNLINVLESFADTMSFRVGGVFGLNKAIASGNTCTAVYSSGIQVSGTFTDILLSEDNEPHFIRTAGASALSVNDKQLPGHGKDDYSDGFSSPIGKLKYYSKPLEDFKLADLKDLKIEIGKNAFIEFESGITVSGIVNDIISTDKKIQMISFIDCTLKSKTGEILVQPASGKYNMAVGAKIISVFGGAADKEAFEEIIYKSSRETYHPQYDSKTIALNDIYKKVRDARENKGGIEYLPSLFNLVSNEHTDDWLCPLEILEILKSLNIYRDTAIEIRSFLEQKALSEPDFKKLIGDGLYLIDHPVRE
;
A
#
# COMPACT_ATOMS: atom_id res chain seq x y z
N MET A 1 -25.63 8.73 -4.07
CA MET A 1 -24.41 7.93 -3.88
C MET A 1 -24.00 8.07 -2.42
N ALA A 2 -23.69 6.96 -1.74
CA ALA A 2 -23.18 7.05 -0.37
C ALA A 2 -21.70 7.43 -0.44
N SER A 3 -21.36 8.58 0.12
CA SER A 3 -19.95 8.99 0.26
C SER A 3 -19.26 8.12 1.33
N PHE A 4 -17.95 7.89 1.22
CA PHE A 4 -17.20 7.22 2.28
C PHE A 4 -17.37 7.90 3.65
N LYS A 5 -17.74 9.18 3.67
CA LYS A 5 -18.05 9.95 4.89
C LYS A 5 -19.32 9.47 5.59
N ASP A 6 -20.19 8.78 4.87
CA ASP A 6 -21.46 8.24 5.37
C ASP A 6 -21.31 6.81 5.90
N PHE A 7 -20.12 6.19 5.76
CA PHE A 7 -19.87 4.84 6.24
C PHE A 7 -19.86 4.80 7.78
N ASN A 8 -20.74 4.00 8.33
CA ASN A 8 -20.76 3.73 9.78
C ASN A 8 -19.68 2.70 10.16
N ASN A 9 -18.41 3.05 9.92
CA ASN A 9 -17.26 2.21 10.21
C ASN A 9 -16.24 3.00 11.03
N PRO A 10 -15.93 2.57 12.28
CA PRO A 10 -15.02 3.29 13.17
C PRO A 10 -13.59 3.43 12.62
N GLN A 11 -13.09 2.41 11.90
CA GLN A 11 -11.75 2.42 11.33
C GLN A 11 -11.63 3.48 10.23
N VAL A 12 -12.62 3.52 9.31
CA VAL A 12 -12.67 4.53 8.25
C VAL A 12 -12.82 5.94 8.85
N ALA A 13 -13.65 6.10 9.86
CA ALA A 13 -13.83 7.38 10.54
C ALA A 13 -12.55 7.90 11.21
N SER A 14 -11.72 6.99 11.75
CA SER A 14 -10.47 7.30 12.45
C SER A 14 -9.29 7.64 11.52
N LEU A 15 -9.42 7.46 10.21
CA LEU A 15 -8.35 7.77 9.27
C LEU A 15 -7.94 9.24 9.38
N PRO A 16 -6.63 9.54 9.36
CA PRO A 16 -6.14 10.92 9.30
C PRO A 16 -6.40 11.54 7.91
N ASN A 17 -6.37 12.86 7.85
CA ASN A 17 -6.73 13.58 6.63
C ASN A 17 -5.73 13.34 5.48
N HIS A 18 -4.45 13.16 5.79
CA HIS A 18 -3.43 12.85 4.77
C HIS A 18 -3.68 11.49 4.07
N LEU A 19 -4.41 10.57 4.69
CA LEU A 19 -4.89 9.35 4.02
C LEU A 19 -6.23 9.59 3.31
N LYS A 20 -7.16 10.31 3.93
CA LYS A 20 -8.48 10.58 3.33
C LYS A 20 -8.42 11.25 1.95
N GLN A 21 -7.33 11.96 1.63
CA GLN A 21 -7.14 12.59 0.31
C GLN A 21 -7.10 11.60 -0.87
N PHE A 22 -6.76 10.33 -0.63
CA PHE A 22 -6.69 9.30 -1.66
C PHE A 22 -8.01 8.58 -1.89
N ILE A 23 -9.00 8.78 -1.01
CA ILE A 23 -10.28 8.06 -1.07
C ILE A 23 -11.15 8.66 -2.16
N VAL A 24 -11.71 7.77 -2.99
CA VAL A 24 -12.76 8.09 -3.96
C VAL A 24 -14.03 7.33 -3.61
N ASP A 25 -15.20 7.88 -3.97
CA ASP A 25 -16.45 7.17 -3.77
C ASP A 25 -16.64 6.09 -4.85
N GLN A 26 -17.03 4.89 -4.43
CA GLN A 26 -17.39 3.83 -5.37
C GLN A 26 -18.61 4.25 -6.18
N GLN A 27 -18.45 4.33 -7.49
CA GLN A 27 -19.54 4.62 -8.41
C GLN A 27 -20.18 3.31 -8.89
N TYR A 28 -20.86 2.62 -7.97
CA TYR A 28 -21.36 1.26 -8.19
C TYR A 28 -22.21 1.11 -9.48
N GLU A 29 -22.98 2.14 -9.82
CA GLU A 29 -23.84 2.16 -11.02
C GLU A 29 -23.05 2.24 -12.34
N HIS A 30 -21.75 2.51 -12.27
CA HIS A 30 -20.91 2.56 -13.46
C HIS A 30 -20.36 1.18 -13.85
N TYR A 31 -20.42 0.19 -12.97
CA TYR A 31 -20.09 -1.18 -13.37
C TYR A 31 -21.09 -1.68 -14.41
N THR A 32 -20.57 -2.04 -15.56
CA THR A 32 -21.39 -2.53 -16.68
C THR A 32 -21.90 -3.95 -16.41
N PRO A 33 -22.92 -4.40 -17.13
CA PRO A 33 -23.34 -5.80 -17.09
C PRO A 33 -22.23 -6.79 -17.48
N ILE A 34 -21.29 -6.39 -18.36
CA ILE A 34 -20.12 -7.20 -18.71
C ILE A 34 -19.19 -7.32 -17.49
N ASP A 35 -18.94 -6.22 -16.76
CA ASP A 35 -18.11 -6.23 -15.55
C ASP A 35 -18.67 -7.17 -14.48
N GLN A 36 -19.99 -7.19 -14.32
CA GLN A 36 -20.66 -8.11 -13.41
C GLN A 36 -20.51 -9.57 -13.84
N ALA A 37 -20.50 -9.86 -15.15
CA ALA A 37 -20.26 -11.19 -15.67
C ALA A 37 -18.78 -11.62 -15.49
N VAL A 38 -17.83 -10.70 -15.67
CA VAL A 38 -16.40 -10.92 -15.39
C VAL A 38 -16.19 -11.27 -13.92
N TRP A 39 -16.75 -10.47 -13.00
CA TRP A 39 -16.72 -10.77 -11.57
C TRP A 39 -17.21 -12.19 -11.29
N ARG A 40 -18.41 -12.49 -11.79
CA ARG A 40 -19.06 -13.75 -11.52
C ARG A 40 -18.27 -14.94 -12.08
N TYR A 41 -17.72 -14.81 -13.27
CA TYR A 41 -16.90 -15.86 -13.87
C TYR A 41 -15.65 -16.13 -13.01
N VAL A 42 -14.88 -15.10 -12.67
CA VAL A 42 -13.65 -15.25 -11.87
C VAL A 42 -13.97 -15.82 -10.48
N MET A 43 -14.98 -15.30 -9.82
CA MET A 43 -15.34 -15.74 -8.47
C MET A 43 -15.82 -17.19 -8.43
N ARG A 44 -16.52 -17.66 -9.44
CA ARG A 44 -16.95 -19.06 -9.54
C ARG A 44 -15.77 -20.00 -9.77
N GLN A 45 -14.84 -19.62 -10.65
CA GLN A 45 -13.60 -20.38 -10.87
C GLN A 45 -12.81 -20.47 -9.56
N ASN A 46 -12.54 -19.35 -8.94
CA ASN A 46 -11.79 -19.29 -7.69
C ASN A 46 -12.50 -20.09 -6.59
N TYR A 47 -13.79 -19.90 -6.37
CA TYR A 47 -14.52 -20.64 -5.34
C TYR A 47 -14.44 -22.15 -5.55
N SER A 48 -14.59 -22.63 -6.79
CA SER A 48 -14.54 -24.06 -7.12
C SER A 48 -13.21 -24.69 -6.76
N TYR A 49 -12.10 -24.00 -7.06
CA TYR A 49 -10.76 -24.52 -6.86
C TYR A 49 -10.23 -24.24 -5.44
N LEU A 50 -10.39 -23.02 -4.96
CA LEU A 50 -9.78 -22.56 -3.70
C LEU A 50 -10.41 -23.21 -2.46
N LYS A 51 -11.63 -23.74 -2.54
CA LYS A 51 -12.23 -24.51 -1.42
C LYS A 51 -11.37 -25.69 -0.97
N ASP A 52 -10.54 -26.25 -1.86
CA ASP A 52 -9.70 -27.42 -1.60
C ASP A 52 -8.24 -27.05 -1.27
N VAL A 53 -7.73 -25.93 -1.80
CA VAL A 53 -6.31 -25.57 -1.73
C VAL A 53 -6.02 -24.30 -0.92
N ALA A 54 -7.01 -23.43 -0.70
CA ALA A 54 -6.83 -22.25 0.14
C ALA A 54 -6.80 -22.62 1.64
N TYR A 55 -6.16 -21.76 2.42
CA TYR A 55 -6.24 -21.81 3.87
C TYR A 55 -7.70 -21.70 4.32
N TYR A 56 -8.10 -22.54 5.28
CA TYR A 56 -9.52 -22.74 5.65
C TYR A 56 -10.34 -21.46 5.85
N PRO A 57 -9.85 -20.38 6.51
CA PRO A 57 -10.67 -19.19 6.69
C PRO A 57 -11.13 -18.49 5.42
N TYR A 58 -10.55 -18.79 4.25
CA TYR A 58 -10.87 -18.10 3.00
C TYR A 58 -12.37 -18.19 2.64
N ILE A 59 -12.93 -19.39 2.56
CA ILE A 59 -14.34 -19.56 2.15
C ILE A 59 -15.34 -18.94 3.14
N PRO A 60 -15.29 -19.22 4.46
CA PRO A 60 -16.11 -18.48 5.40
C PRO A 60 -15.74 -16.99 5.48
N GLY A 61 -14.50 -16.63 5.16
CA GLY A 61 -14.01 -15.26 5.09
C GLY A 61 -14.70 -14.42 4.02
N LEU A 62 -15.02 -14.99 2.86
CA LEU A 62 -15.81 -14.30 1.82
C LEU A 62 -17.13 -13.77 2.40
N LYS A 63 -17.88 -14.61 3.14
CA LYS A 63 -19.15 -14.20 3.77
C LYS A 63 -18.93 -13.18 4.89
N LYS A 64 -17.87 -13.35 5.70
CA LYS A 64 -17.51 -12.40 6.77
C LYS A 64 -17.10 -11.03 6.23
N ALA A 65 -16.54 -10.96 5.01
CA ALA A 65 -16.21 -9.72 4.33
C ALA A 65 -17.38 -9.11 3.54
N GLY A 66 -18.55 -9.77 3.52
CA GLY A 66 -19.72 -9.30 2.77
C GLY A 66 -19.64 -9.57 1.27
N LEU A 67 -18.82 -10.53 0.85
CA LEU A 67 -18.63 -10.88 -0.56
C LEU A 67 -19.55 -12.01 -1.00
N THR A 68 -19.96 -11.95 -2.27
CA THR A 68 -20.73 -13.00 -2.96
C THR A 68 -20.10 -13.28 -4.32
N ILE A 69 -20.26 -14.49 -4.82
CA ILE A 69 -19.79 -14.85 -6.15
C ILE A 69 -20.67 -14.26 -7.27
N GLU A 70 -21.86 -13.76 -6.97
CA GLU A 70 -22.87 -13.38 -7.96
C GLU A 70 -22.78 -11.94 -8.44
N ARG A 71 -22.13 -11.06 -7.69
CA ARG A 71 -22.03 -9.64 -8.04
C ARG A 71 -20.80 -8.96 -7.44
N ILE A 72 -20.35 -7.91 -8.11
CA ILE A 72 -19.34 -6.99 -7.59
C ILE A 72 -19.78 -6.50 -6.20
N PRO A 73 -18.88 -6.47 -5.20
CA PRO A 73 -19.24 -6.04 -3.86
C PRO A 73 -19.58 -4.55 -3.80
N ASN A 74 -20.60 -4.23 -3.02
CA ASN A 74 -20.87 -2.87 -2.63
C ASN A 74 -20.02 -2.52 -1.40
N LEU A 75 -19.27 -1.42 -1.47
CA LEU A 75 -18.33 -1.03 -0.41
C LEU A 75 -19.02 -0.74 0.92
N GLN A 76 -20.24 -0.20 0.91
CA GLN A 76 -21.03 0.00 2.13
C GLN A 76 -21.36 -1.33 2.82
N GLU A 77 -21.75 -2.34 2.04
CA GLU A 77 -22.04 -3.68 2.58
C GLU A 77 -20.78 -4.34 3.12
N MET A 78 -19.65 -4.20 2.42
CA MET A 78 -18.35 -4.67 2.90
C MET A 78 -17.99 -3.99 4.24
N ASN A 79 -18.13 -2.68 4.36
CA ASN A 79 -17.85 -1.97 5.61
C ASN A 79 -18.74 -2.44 6.76
N ASN A 80 -20.04 -2.69 6.50
CA ASN A 80 -20.96 -3.24 7.50
C ASN A 80 -20.54 -4.65 7.97
N ALA A 81 -19.94 -5.44 7.09
CA ALA A 81 -19.43 -6.75 7.41
C ALA A 81 -18.07 -6.69 8.14
N LEU A 82 -17.11 -5.94 7.61
CA LEU A 82 -15.76 -5.80 8.14
C LEU A 82 -15.73 -5.11 9.52
N ALA A 83 -16.64 -4.18 9.79
CA ALA A 83 -16.75 -3.54 11.11
C ALA A 83 -16.94 -4.55 12.24
N LYS A 84 -17.59 -5.71 11.97
CA LYS A 84 -17.81 -6.77 12.96
C LYS A 84 -16.53 -7.48 13.38
N ILE A 85 -15.50 -7.40 12.55
CA ILE A 85 -14.17 -7.97 12.82
C ILE A 85 -13.11 -6.88 13.05
N GLY A 86 -13.52 -5.61 13.24
CA GLY A 86 -12.65 -4.50 13.59
C GLY A 86 -11.85 -3.95 12.41
N TRP A 87 -12.34 -4.15 11.16
CA TRP A 87 -11.74 -3.61 9.93
C TRP A 87 -12.72 -2.72 9.17
N GLY A 88 -12.17 -1.92 8.26
CA GLY A 88 -12.92 -1.14 7.29
C GLY A 88 -12.36 -1.31 5.90
N ALA A 89 -13.00 -0.69 4.92
CA ALA A 89 -12.52 -0.62 3.54
C ALA A 89 -12.85 0.73 2.92
N VAL A 90 -11.96 1.20 2.05
CA VAL A 90 -12.14 2.41 1.24
C VAL A 90 -11.79 2.12 -0.20
N THR A 91 -12.42 2.84 -1.12
CA THR A 91 -12.01 2.80 -2.52
C THR A 91 -11.01 3.90 -2.82
N VAL A 92 -10.03 3.54 -3.63
CA VAL A 92 -9.03 4.47 -4.16
C VAL A 92 -9.00 4.39 -5.67
N ASP A 93 -8.36 5.37 -6.25
CA ASP A 93 -8.21 5.54 -7.64
C ASP A 93 -6.81 5.16 -8.11
N GLY A 94 -6.67 3.95 -8.66
CA GLY A 94 -5.42 3.42 -9.14
C GLY A 94 -4.37 3.25 -8.04
N PHE A 95 -3.13 3.55 -8.36
CA PHE A 95 -2.02 3.43 -7.43
C PHE A 95 -1.95 4.61 -6.45
N ILE A 96 -1.79 4.30 -5.18
CA ILE A 96 -1.47 5.27 -4.12
C ILE A 96 -0.01 5.06 -3.66
N PRO A 97 0.63 6.07 -3.05
CA PRO A 97 2.01 5.93 -2.56
C PRO A 97 2.17 4.72 -1.63
N PRO A 98 3.24 3.91 -1.76
CA PRO A 98 3.43 2.71 -0.96
C PRO A 98 3.38 2.95 0.55
N ALA A 99 3.94 4.06 1.03
CA ALA A 99 3.88 4.41 2.45
C ALA A 99 2.42 4.66 2.92
N ALA A 100 1.59 5.30 2.09
CA ALA A 100 0.17 5.50 2.39
C ALA A 100 -0.59 4.17 2.37
N PHE A 101 -0.33 3.30 1.39
CA PHE A 101 -0.91 1.95 1.34
C PHE A 101 -0.62 1.16 2.61
N MET A 102 0.64 1.15 3.07
CA MET A 102 1.03 0.50 4.32
C MET A 102 0.32 1.13 5.53
N GLU A 103 0.23 2.45 5.57
CA GLU A 103 -0.38 3.16 6.69
C GLU A 103 -1.89 2.88 6.83
N TYR A 104 -2.62 2.69 5.74
CA TYR A 104 -4.03 2.24 5.79
C TYR A 104 -4.17 0.90 6.53
N GLN A 105 -3.25 -0.06 6.29
CA GLN A 105 -3.25 -1.34 7.00
C GLN A 105 -3.03 -1.17 8.50
N ALA A 106 -2.18 -0.20 8.92
CA ALA A 106 -1.98 0.13 10.33
C ALA A 106 -3.29 0.62 10.99
N TYR A 107 -4.13 1.34 10.25
CA TYR A 107 -5.46 1.77 10.69
C TYR A 107 -6.54 0.69 10.51
N LYS A 108 -6.16 -0.53 10.10
CA LYS A 108 -7.07 -1.65 9.82
C LYS A 108 -8.12 -1.31 8.77
N VAL A 109 -7.68 -0.64 7.71
CA VAL A 109 -8.51 -0.27 6.56
C VAL A 109 -7.90 -0.90 5.31
N LEU A 110 -8.72 -1.67 4.60
CA LEU A 110 -8.38 -2.17 3.27
C LEU A 110 -8.52 -1.06 2.23
N VAL A 111 -7.56 -0.99 1.36
CA VAL A 111 -7.60 -0.15 0.17
C VAL A 111 -8.08 -1.01 -0.99
N ILE A 112 -9.15 -0.60 -1.65
CA ILE A 112 -9.77 -1.35 -2.75
C ILE A 112 -9.75 -0.47 -3.99
N ALA A 113 -9.17 -0.96 -5.08
CA ALA A 113 -9.28 -0.29 -6.37
C ALA A 113 -10.75 -0.21 -6.81
N ALA A 114 -11.18 0.95 -7.29
CA ALA A 114 -12.57 1.15 -7.73
C ALA A 114 -12.85 0.47 -9.09
N ASP A 115 -11.82 0.21 -9.87
CA ASP A 115 -11.91 -0.38 -11.19
C ASP A 115 -11.96 -1.91 -11.16
N ILE A 116 -12.44 -2.53 -12.24
CA ILE A 116 -12.43 -3.98 -12.45
C ILE A 116 -11.75 -4.29 -13.78
N ARG A 117 -11.01 -5.41 -13.82
CA ARG A 117 -10.35 -5.89 -15.04
C ARG A 117 -11.34 -6.09 -16.18
N GLN A 118 -10.91 -5.78 -17.40
CA GLN A 118 -11.70 -6.00 -18.60
C GLN A 118 -11.73 -7.48 -18.97
N LEU A 119 -12.77 -7.92 -19.71
CA LEU A 119 -12.92 -9.30 -20.18
C LEU A 119 -11.68 -9.81 -20.95
N LYS A 120 -11.01 -8.95 -21.73
CA LYS A 120 -9.77 -9.31 -22.46
C LYS A 120 -8.58 -9.60 -21.53
N HIS A 121 -8.61 -9.14 -20.28
CA HIS A 121 -7.57 -9.33 -19.26
C HIS A 121 -8.05 -10.18 -18.09
N ILE A 122 -9.06 -11.06 -18.31
CA ILE A 122 -9.73 -11.79 -17.23
C ILE A 122 -8.79 -12.74 -16.46
N GLU A 123 -7.78 -13.30 -17.12
CA GLU A 123 -6.81 -14.19 -16.47
C GLU A 123 -5.75 -13.43 -15.67
N TYR A 124 -5.35 -12.27 -16.17
CA TYR A 124 -4.31 -11.44 -15.57
C TYR A 124 -4.61 -9.97 -15.79
N THR A 125 -4.57 -9.17 -14.72
CA THR A 125 -4.73 -7.72 -14.81
C THR A 125 -3.37 -7.02 -14.63
N PRO A 126 -3.06 -5.99 -15.43
CA PRO A 126 -1.82 -5.23 -15.32
C PRO A 126 -1.75 -4.36 -14.07
N ALA A 127 -2.89 -4.10 -13.40
CA ALA A 127 -2.98 -3.37 -12.15
C ALA A 127 -3.95 -4.06 -11.18
N PRO A 128 -3.79 -3.86 -9.86
CA PRO A 128 -4.75 -4.33 -8.88
C PRO A 128 -6.15 -3.80 -9.17
N ASP A 129 -7.14 -4.66 -9.12
CA ASP A 129 -8.54 -4.36 -9.38
C ASP A 129 -9.43 -4.77 -8.19
N ILE A 130 -10.73 -4.46 -8.26
CA ILE A 130 -11.66 -4.80 -7.18
C ILE A 130 -11.72 -6.31 -6.90
N ILE A 131 -11.45 -7.18 -7.87
CA ILE A 131 -11.40 -8.63 -7.65
C ILE A 131 -10.20 -8.96 -6.76
N HIS A 132 -9.03 -8.44 -7.10
CA HIS A 132 -7.80 -8.66 -6.34
C HIS A 132 -7.94 -8.14 -4.90
N GLU A 133 -8.33 -6.89 -4.76
CA GLU A 133 -8.36 -6.23 -3.46
C GLU A 133 -9.46 -6.77 -2.55
N SER A 134 -10.66 -7.07 -3.08
CA SER A 134 -11.75 -7.54 -2.25
C SER A 134 -11.73 -9.07 -2.06
N ALA A 135 -11.62 -9.86 -3.13
CA ALA A 135 -11.69 -11.31 -3.04
C ALA A 135 -10.35 -11.95 -2.63
N GLY A 136 -9.22 -11.28 -2.90
CA GLY A 136 -7.91 -11.74 -2.46
C GLY A 136 -7.63 -11.40 -0.99
N HIS A 137 -7.69 -10.12 -0.63
CA HIS A 137 -7.28 -9.66 0.70
C HIS A 137 -8.35 -9.83 1.79
N ALA A 138 -9.60 -9.43 1.53
CA ALA A 138 -10.60 -9.34 2.60
C ALA A 138 -10.94 -10.67 3.29
N PRO A 139 -11.00 -11.83 2.62
CA PRO A 139 -11.40 -13.08 3.27
C PRO A 139 -10.43 -13.58 4.34
N ILE A 140 -9.11 -13.41 4.14
CA ILE A 140 -8.08 -13.88 5.07
C ILE A 140 -8.04 -13.01 6.34
N ILE A 141 -8.45 -11.75 6.25
CA ILE A 141 -8.59 -10.87 7.42
C ILE A 141 -9.59 -11.41 8.46
N ALA A 142 -10.40 -12.42 8.10
CA ALA A 142 -11.22 -13.13 9.07
C ALA A 142 -10.41 -13.91 10.14
N ASP A 143 -9.11 -14.15 9.92
CA ASP A 143 -8.19 -14.75 10.88
C ASP A 143 -7.54 -13.67 11.77
N GLU A 144 -7.70 -13.79 13.10
CA GLU A 144 -7.22 -12.78 14.06
C GLU A 144 -5.69 -12.63 14.05
N LYS A 145 -4.94 -13.71 13.84
CA LYS A 145 -3.47 -13.66 13.79
C LYS A 145 -2.97 -12.99 12.51
N TYR A 146 -3.66 -13.23 11.41
CA TYR A 146 -3.36 -12.53 10.18
C TYR A 146 -3.69 -11.03 10.26
N GLN A 147 -4.78 -10.65 10.94
CA GLN A 147 -5.09 -9.24 11.23
C GLN A 147 -3.97 -8.56 12.02
N GLU A 148 -3.46 -9.22 13.06
CA GLU A 148 -2.35 -8.74 13.88
C GLU A 148 -1.12 -8.51 13.00
N TYR A 149 -0.76 -9.50 12.19
CA TYR A 149 0.35 -9.40 11.24
C TYR A 149 0.19 -8.24 10.27
N LEU A 150 -0.96 -8.15 9.60
CA LEU A 150 -1.19 -7.14 8.56
C LEU A 150 -1.17 -5.71 9.12
N SER A 151 -1.81 -5.48 10.26
CA SER A 151 -1.78 -4.16 10.90
C SER A 151 -0.40 -3.80 11.45
N TYR A 152 0.36 -4.78 11.95
CA TYR A 152 1.74 -4.59 12.39
C TYR A 152 2.66 -4.30 11.19
N PHE A 153 2.49 -5.04 10.08
CA PHE A 153 3.19 -4.78 8.83
C PHE A 153 2.99 -3.34 8.37
N GLY A 154 1.74 -2.88 8.36
CA GLY A 154 1.39 -1.51 8.02
C GLY A 154 2.08 -0.48 8.90
N SER A 155 2.15 -0.70 10.21
CA SER A 155 2.78 0.24 11.16
C SER A 155 4.30 0.34 10.99
N ILE A 156 4.96 -0.74 10.55
CA ILE A 156 6.38 -0.76 10.19
C ILE A 156 6.59 -0.10 8.83
N GLY A 157 5.76 -0.45 7.84
CA GLY A 157 5.85 0.09 6.49
C GLY A 157 5.64 1.60 6.41
N ALA A 158 4.77 2.15 7.26
CA ALA A 158 4.55 3.59 7.36
C ALA A 158 5.80 4.38 7.80
N LYS A 159 6.83 3.70 8.35
CA LYS A 159 8.11 4.26 8.80
C LYS A 159 9.29 3.95 7.88
N ALA A 160 9.10 3.05 6.91
CA ALA A 160 10.16 2.64 6.00
C ALA A 160 10.63 3.81 5.13
N MET A 161 11.94 3.95 4.99
CA MET A 161 12.51 4.95 4.09
C MET A 161 12.49 4.44 2.65
N PHE A 162 12.13 5.34 1.76
CA PHE A 162 12.11 5.15 0.32
C PHE A 162 13.33 5.84 -0.30
N SER A 163 14.02 5.22 -1.26
CA SER A 163 15.05 5.92 -2.01
C SER A 163 14.44 6.72 -3.17
N ALA A 164 15.17 7.69 -3.69
CA ALA A 164 14.76 8.43 -4.89
C ALA A 164 14.61 7.48 -6.09
N GLN A 165 15.53 6.53 -6.24
CA GLN A 165 15.51 5.55 -7.32
C GLN A 165 14.32 4.59 -7.22
N ASP A 166 13.95 4.14 -6.00
CA ASP A 166 12.75 3.33 -5.80
C ASP A 166 11.48 4.11 -6.14
N PHE A 167 11.44 5.41 -5.83
CA PHE A 167 10.33 6.28 -6.19
C PHE A 167 10.20 6.43 -7.71
N ASP A 168 11.31 6.65 -8.40
CA ASP A 168 11.34 6.74 -9.86
C ASP A 168 10.85 5.43 -10.51
N LEU A 169 11.27 4.27 -9.98
CA LEU A 169 10.79 2.97 -10.43
C LEU A 169 9.28 2.80 -10.17
N TYR A 170 8.81 3.19 -8.99
CA TYR A 170 7.38 3.14 -8.67
C TYR A 170 6.55 3.98 -9.65
N GLU A 171 6.96 5.23 -9.93
CA GLU A 171 6.25 6.10 -10.87
C GLU A 171 6.32 5.56 -12.31
N ALA A 172 7.42 4.94 -12.72
CA ALA A 172 7.55 4.29 -14.03
C ALA A 172 6.58 3.09 -14.16
N ILE A 173 6.53 2.21 -13.16
CA ILE A 173 5.60 1.08 -13.12
C ILE A 173 4.15 1.56 -13.12
N ARG A 174 3.83 2.55 -12.32
CA ARG A 174 2.50 3.17 -12.25
C ARG A 174 2.07 3.71 -13.62
N THR A 175 2.95 4.45 -14.27
CA THR A 175 2.69 5.02 -15.61
C THR A 175 2.44 3.91 -16.63
N LEU A 176 3.28 2.88 -16.67
CA LEU A 176 3.12 1.74 -17.57
C LEU A 176 1.79 1.01 -17.33
N SER A 177 1.43 0.78 -16.07
CA SER A 177 0.17 0.10 -15.72
C SER A 177 -1.04 0.89 -16.18
N ILE A 178 -1.06 2.20 -15.95
CA ILE A 178 -2.14 3.08 -16.42
C ILE A 178 -2.26 3.04 -17.95
N LEU A 179 -1.14 3.13 -18.67
CA LEU A 179 -1.14 3.08 -20.13
C LEU A 179 -1.67 1.73 -20.67
N LYS A 180 -1.31 0.61 -20.03
CA LYS A 180 -1.79 -0.73 -20.44
C LYS A 180 -3.29 -0.93 -20.18
N GLU A 181 -3.89 -0.21 -19.25
CA GLU A 181 -5.34 -0.27 -18.98
C GLU A 181 -6.17 0.59 -19.93
N MET A 182 -5.60 1.65 -20.49
CA MET A 182 -6.30 2.54 -21.41
C MET A 182 -6.65 1.83 -22.72
N ALA A 183 -7.86 2.08 -23.25
CA ALA A 183 -8.37 1.36 -24.43
C ALA A 183 -7.66 1.74 -25.75
N ASP A 184 -7.24 3.01 -25.89
CA ASP A 184 -6.72 3.60 -27.14
C ASP A 184 -5.36 4.28 -26.93
N VAL A 185 -4.36 3.49 -26.49
CA VAL A 185 -2.99 4.01 -26.31
C VAL A 185 -2.14 3.69 -27.53
N GLU A 186 -1.40 4.68 -28.00
CA GLU A 186 -0.40 4.50 -29.05
C GLU A 186 0.68 3.51 -28.58
N PRO A 187 0.98 2.45 -29.36
CA PRO A 187 1.96 1.43 -28.96
C PRO A 187 3.34 1.99 -28.58
N GLU A 188 3.73 3.11 -29.21
CA GLU A 188 4.98 3.79 -28.91
C GLU A 188 5.03 4.33 -27.46
N LYS A 189 3.89 4.77 -26.89
CA LYS A 189 3.84 5.24 -25.50
C LYS A 189 4.00 4.09 -24.50
N ILE A 190 3.43 2.93 -24.80
CA ILE A 190 3.61 1.72 -23.99
C ILE A 190 5.09 1.30 -24.03
N GLN A 191 5.68 1.25 -25.22
CA GLN A 191 7.09 0.90 -25.37
C GLN A 191 8.01 1.87 -24.61
N GLN A 192 7.79 3.19 -24.71
CA GLN A 192 8.56 4.17 -23.95
C GLN A 192 8.43 3.98 -22.43
N ALA A 193 7.25 3.64 -21.95
CA ALA A 193 7.05 3.37 -20.54
C ALA A 193 7.73 2.06 -20.10
N GLU A 194 7.76 1.03 -20.94
CA GLU A 194 8.50 -0.21 -20.69
C GLU A 194 10.01 0.05 -20.63
N GLU A 195 10.55 0.81 -21.58
CA GLU A 195 11.95 1.24 -21.59
C GLU A 195 12.32 2.06 -20.33
N MET A 196 11.40 2.91 -19.84
CA MET A 196 11.61 3.66 -18.60
C MET A 196 11.64 2.75 -17.37
N VAL A 197 10.76 1.76 -17.27
CA VAL A 197 10.79 0.76 -16.19
C VAL A 197 12.11 -0.01 -16.22
N GLU A 198 12.55 -0.46 -17.38
CA GLU A 198 13.83 -1.17 -17.53
C GLU A 198 15.01 -0.29 -17.12
N PHE A 199 15.03 0.98 -17.55
CA PHE A 199 16.05 1.95 -17.16
C PHE A 199 16.10 2.14 -15.64
N CYS A 200 14.95 2.34 -14.96
CA CYS A 200 14.89 2.48 -13.51
C CYS A 200 15.36 1.21 -12.81
N GLN A 201 14.97 0.01 -13.27
CA GLN A 201 15.41 -1.26 -12.71
C GLN A 201 16.93 -1.46 -12.80
N GLN A 202 17.56 -1.05 -13.91
CA GLN A 202 19.01 -1.14 -14.07
C GLN A 202 19.77 -0.14 -13.19
N ASN A 203 19.14 0.95 -12.75
CA ASN A 203 19.74 2.03 -11.98
C ASN A 203 19.27 2.10 -10.52
N ILE A 204 18.62 1.08 -10.01
CA ILE A 204 17.97 1.10 -8.68
C ILE A 204 18.99 1.15 -7.52
N GLY A 205 20.24 0.73 -7.72
CA GLY A 205 21.27 0.70 -6.67
C GLY A 205 20.96 -0.31 -5.57
N GLU A 206 21.40 0.01 -4.33
CA GLU A 206 21.10 -0.81 -3.16
C GLU A 206 19.62 -0.61 -2.78
N PRO A 207 18.88 -1.71 -2.51
CA PRO A 207 17.46 -1.61 -2.18
C PRO A 207 17.23 -0.83 -0.88
N SER A 208 16.27 0.08 -0.90
CA SER A 208 15.83 0.81 0.29
C SER A 208 15.11 -0.10 1.29
N GLU A 209 14.83 0.43 2.49
CA GLU A 209 14.01 -0.28 3.49
C GLU A 209 12.62 -0.62 2.94
N MET A 210 11.99 0.31 2.21
CA MET A 210 10.70 0.09 1.58
C MET A 210 10.78 -1.00 0.50
N ALA A 211 11.83 -1.00 -0.33
CA ALA A 211 12.00 -2.02 -1.36
C ALA A 211 12.16 -3.43 -0.75
N LEU A 212 12.96 -3.57 0.32
CA LEU A 212 13.12 -4.85 1.02
C LEU A 212 11.83 -5.28 1.73
N LEU A 213 11.14 -4.33 2.36
CA LEU A 213 9.85 -4.59 3.00
C LEU A 213 8.78 -5.00 1.98
N SER A 214 8.77 -4.38 0.80
CA SER A 214 7.88 -4.74 -0.30
C SER A 214 8.11 -6.18 -0.77
N ARG A 215 9.35 -6.70 -0.73
CA ARG A 215 9.61 -8.13 -1.00
C ARG A 215 8.98 -9.03 0.05
N LEU A 216 9.09 -8.69 1.34
CA LEU A 216 8.40 -9.44 2.40
C LEU A 216 6.89 -9.40 2.23
N HIS A 217 6.32 -8.24 1.85
CA HIS A 217 4.89 -8.11 1.57
C HIS A 217 4.47 -9.01 0.40
N TRP A 218 5.24 -8.98 -0.69
CA TRP A 218 4.99 -9.81 -1.87
C TRP A 218 4.98 -11.30 -1.55
N TRP A 219 6.01 -11.77 -0.84
CA TRP A 219 6.15 -13.20 -0.50
C TRP A 219 5.22 -13.68 0.62
N THR A 220 4.45 -12.80 1.21
CA THR A 220 3.48 -13.14 2.27
C THR A 220 2.06 -12.70 1.90
N VAL A 221 1.79 -11.42 1.92
CA VAL A 221 0.44 -10.88 1.74
C VAL A 221 -0.11 -11.20 0.34
N GLU A 222 0.77 -11.18 -0.68
CA GLU A 222 0.37 -11.42 -2.08
C GLU A 222 0.51 -12.89 -2.49
N TYR A 223 1.64 -13.52 -2.20
CA TYR A 223 1.99 -14.84 -2.73
C TYR A 223 2.28 -15.88 -1.64
N GLY A 224 1.81 -15.64 -0.42
CA GLY A 224 2.10 -16.48 0.73
C GLY A 224 1.37 -17.82 0.73
N LEU A 225 2.11 -18.84 1.17
CA LEU A 225 1.60 -20.18 1.48
C LEU A 225 1.76 -20.47 2.98
N ILE A 226 0.87 -21.29 3.54
CA ILE A 226 0.89 -21.66 4.96
C ILE A 226 0.77 -23.19 5.12
N GLY A 227 1.47 -23.75 6.09
CA GLY A 227 1.44 -25.18 6.42
C GLY A 227 2.81 -25.84 6.32
N THR A 228 2.93 -26.94 5.58
CA THR A 228 4.20 -27.63 5.34
C THR A 228 4.61 -27.54 3.88
N LEU A 229 5.88 -27.80 3.57
CA LEU A 229 6.37 -27.78 2.19
C LEU A 229 5.67 -28.83 1.31
N GLU A 230 5.26 -29.97 1.91
CA GLU A 230 4.61 -31.08 1.21
C GLU A 230 3.11 -30.84 1.00
N ASN A 231 2.47 -30.05 1.87
CA ASN A 231 1.02 -29.78 1.80
C ASN A 231 0.72 -28.33 2.18
N PRO A 232 1.20 -27.35 1.40
CA PRO A 232 0.92 -25.96 1.64
C PRO A 232 -0.52 -25.60 1.27
N LYS A 233 -1.05 -24.53 1.90
CA LYS A 233 -2.33 -23.91 1.60
C LYS A 233 -2.13 -22.47 1.19
N ILE A 234 -2.94 -21.98 0.25
CA ILE A 234 -2.85 -20.61 -0.25
C ILE A 234 -3.52 -19.65 0.74
N TYR A 235 -2.84 -18.57 1.10
CA TYR A 235 -3.45 -17.44 1.80
C TYR A 235 -3.14 -16.08 1.15
N GLY A 236 -2.14 -16.00 0.27
CA GLY A 236 -1.74 -14.77 -0.39
C GLY A 236 -2.79 -14.27 -1.38
N ALA A 237 -3.07 -12.97 -1.35
CA ALA A 237 -4.17 -12.35 -2.10
C ALA A 237 -3.99 -12.43 -3.62
N GLY A 238 -2.76 -12.26 -4.11
CA GLY A 238 -2.44 -12.42 -5.53
C GLY A 238 -2.81 -13.80 -6.06
N LEU A 239 -2.49 -14.84 -5.29
CA LEU A 239 -2.86 -16.21 -5.62
C LEU A 239 -4.37 -16.45 -5.48
N LEU A 240 -5.03 -15.90 -4.46
CA LEU A 240 -6.45 -16.07 -4.20
C LEU A 240 -7.35 -15.35 -5.23
N SER A 241 -6.84 -14.36 -5.93
CA SER A 241 -7.58 -13.57 -6.92
C SER A 241 -7.27 -13.95 -8.38
N SER A 242 -6.31 -14.84 -8.61
CA SER A 242 -5.88 -15.28 -9.94
C SER A 242 -6.41 -16.68 -10.26
N ILE A 243 -7.18 -16.81 -11.35
CA ILE A 243 -7.67 -18.11 -11.85
C ILE A 243 -6.58 -18.97 -12.52
N GLY A 244 -5.44 -18.37 -12.84
CA GLY A 244 -4.29 -19.06 -13.44
C GLY A 244 -3.26 -19.47 -12.40
N GLU A 245 -2.73 -18.50 -11.67
CA GLU A 245 -1.62 -18.72 -10.73
C GLU A 245 -2.02 -19.53 -9.49
N SER A 246 -3.27 -19.45 -9.04
CA SER A 246 -3.75 -20.32 -7.95
C SER A 246 -3.54 -21.81 -8.25
N VAL A 247 -3.65 -22.20 -9.52
CA VAL A 247 -3.44 -23.58 -9.98
C VAL A 247 -1.96 -23.86 -10.22
N THR A 248 -1.28 -23.00 -10.98
CA THR A 248 0.11 -23.22 -11.38
C THR A 248 1.08 -23.16 -10.20
N CYS A 249 0.81 -22.30 -9.22
CA CYS A 249 1.65 -22.18 -8.02
C CYS A 249 1.74 -23.48 -7.20
N MET A 250 0.75 -24.37 -7.31
CA MET A 250 0.74 -25.65 -6.59
C MET A 250 1.46 -26.77 -7.34
N GLN A 251 1.89 -26.55 -8.58
CA GLN A 251 2.61 -27.54 -9.36
C GLN A 251 4.02 -27.80 -8.81
N PRO A 252 4.58 -29.00 -9.04
CA PRO A 252 5.92 -29.38 -8.56
C PRO A 252 7.06 -28.50 -9.11
N GLU A 253 6.85 -27.89 -10.27
CA GLU A 253 7.82 -27.02 -10.95
C GLU A 253 8.07 -25.72 -10.23
N VAL A 254 7.12 -25.26 -9.42
CA VAL A 254 7.28 -24.06 -8.57
C VAL A 254 7.90 -24.49 -7.25
N GLU A 255 9.09 -24.00 -6.96
CA GLU A 255 9.81 -24.33 -5.72
C GLU A 255 9.08 -23.76 -4.49
N LYS A 256 8.99 -24.54 -3.40
CA LYS A 256 8.45 -24.11 -2.12
C LYS A 256 9.58 -24.04 -1.10
N LEU A 257 9.81 -22.85 -0.56
CA LEU A 257 10.83 -22.54 0.42
C LEU A 257 10.20 -22.18 1.76
N TRP A 258 10.90 -22.46 2.87
CA TRP A 258 10.46 -21.93 4.15
C TRP A 258 10.57 -20.41 4.19
N TYR A 259 9.54 -19.75 4.70
CA TYR A 259 9.54 -18.30 4.89
C TYR A 259 10.44 -17.93 6.07
N THR A 260 11.53 -17.23 5.77
CA THR A 260 12.51 -16.67 6.71
C THR A 260 12.84 -15.23 6.30
N ILE A 261 13.66 -14.55 7.08
CA ILE A 261 14.14 -13.21 6.74
C ILE A 261 14.89 -13.18 5.39
N ASP A 262 15.45 -14.29 4.96
CA ASP A 262 16.17 -14.38 3.67
C ASP A 262 15.28 -14.10 2.47
N ALA A 263 13.95 -14.11 2.63
CA ALA A 263 13.01 -13.73 1.60
C ALA A 263 13.24 -12.29 1.06
N ILE A 264 13.88 -11.41 1.84
CA ILE A 264 14.30 -10.07 1.36
C ILE A 264 15.28 -10.11 0.19
N HIS A 265 16.01 -11.22 0.02
CA HIS A 265 17.00 -11.39 -1.06
C HIS A 265 16.40 -11.89 -2.38
N TYR A 266 15.13 -12.27 -2.38
CA TYR A 266 14.43 -12.76 -3.55
C TYR A 266 13.62 -11.62 -4.20
N PRO A 267 14.09 -11.07 -5.33
CA PRO A 267 13.30 -10.10 -6.10
C PRO A 267 12.08 -10.80 -6.70
N TYR A 268 11.07 -10.03 -7.03
CA TYR A 268 9.86 -10.51 -7.70
C TYR A 268 9.61 -9.73 -9.00
N ASP A 269 8.88 -10.34 -9.90
CA ASP A 269 8.43 -9.72 -11.15
C ASP A 269 6.91 -9.84 -11.24
N ILE A 270 6.22 -8.70 -11.18
CA ILE A 270 4.75 -8.65 -11.20
C ILE A 270 4.15 -9.07 -12.54
N THR A 271 4.96 -9.22 -13.59
CA THR A 271 4.51 -9.52 -14.95
C THR A 271 4.61 -11.00 -15.32
N LYS A 272 5.15 -11.83 -14.41
CA LYS A 272 5.40 -13.25 -14.66
C LYS A 272 4.99 -14.14 -13.50
N PRO A 273 4.63 -15.41 -13.76
CA PRO A 273 4.49 -16.41 -12.70
C PRO A 273 5.77 -16.50 -11.87
N GLN A 274 5.61 -16.66 -10.55
CA GLN A 274 6.76 -16.69 -9.65
C GLN A 274 7.45 -18.06 -9.68
N PRO A 275 8.80 -18.12 -9.82
CA PRO A 275 9.53 -19.39 -9.90
C PRO A 275 9.63 -20.13 -8.56
N GLN A 276 9.49 -19.41 -7.45
CA GLN A 276 9.46 -19.96 -6.10
C GLN A 276 8.38 -19.26 -5.27
N LEU A 277 7.91 -19.94 -4.23
CA LEU A 277 7.00 -19.38 -3.23
C LEU A 277 7.47 -19.74 -1.82
N PHE A 278 7.02 -18.95 -0.84
CA PHE A 278 7.41 -19.12 0.55
C PHE A 278 6.25 -19.68 1.38
N VAL A 279 6.57 -20.69 2.19
CA VAL A 279 5.64 -21.37 3.09
C VAL A 279 5.92 -20.95 4.52
N THR A 280 4.95 -20.39 5.21
CA THR A 280 5.04 -20.17 6.65
C THR A 280 4.37 -21.31 7.41
N PRO A 281 4.91 -21.80 8.54
CA PRO A 281 4.23 -22.80 9.34
C PRO A 281 2.92 -22.28 9.96
N ASP A 282 2.91 -21.02 10.34
CA ASP A 282 1.76 -20.30 10.93
C ASP A 282 1.92 -18.78 10.76
N PHE A 283 0.90 -18.00 11.10
CA PHE A 283 0.96 -16.54 11.03
C PHE A 283 1.80 -15.89 12.14
N GLN A 284 2.12 -16.60 13.22
CA GLN A 284 3.06 -16.09 14.22
C GLN A 284 4.49 -16.00 13.66
N ASN A 285 4.87 -16.94 12.80
CA ASN A 285 6.17 -16.90 12.12
C ASN A 285 6.30 -15.65 11.23
N LEU A 286 5.21 -15.20 10.58
CA LEU A 286 5.23 -13.96 9.80
C LEU A 286 5.59 -12.76 10.67
N ILE A 287 4.98 -12.67 11.87
CA ILE A 287 5.28 -11.60 12.85
C ILE A 287 6.74 -11.68 13.30
N ASN A 288 7.24 -12.88 13.59
CA ASN A 288 8.62 -13.06 14.05
C ASN A 288 9.66 -12.66 12.99
N VAL A 289 9.42 -13.00 11.71
CA VAL A 289 10.30 -12.61 10.60
C VAL A 289 10.24 -11.09 10.40
N LEU A 290 9.06 -10.51 10.43
CA LEU A 290 8.88 -9.08 10.30
C LEU A 290 9.56 -8.31 11.44
N GLU A 291 9.48 -8.81 12.68
CA GLU A 291 10.15 -8.24 13.84
C GLU A 291 11.67 -8.27 13.65
N SER A 292 12.21 -9.41 13.19
CA SER A 292 13.64 -9.55 12.90
C SER A 292 14.10 -8.56 11.81
N PHE A 293 13.27 -8.29 10.81
CA PHE A 293 13.57 -7.27 9.80
C PHE A 293 13.49 -5.85 10.39
N ALA A 294 12.45 -5.56 11.17
CA ALA A 294 12.27 -4.26 11.82
C ALA A 294 13.44 -3.87 12.71
N ASP A 295 14.10 -4.85 13.37
CA ASP A 295 15.30 -4.62 14.20
C ASP A 295 16.49 -4.10 13.37
N THR A 296 16.50 -4.32 12.07
CA THR A 296 17.54 -3.81 11.16
C THR A 296 17.20 -2.42 10.57
N MET A 297 15.97 -1.95 10.75
CA MET A 297 15.50 -0.69 10.16
C MET A 297 15.95 0.52 10.97
N SER A 298 16.11 1.62 10.28
CA SER A 298 16.60 2.89 10.83
C SER A 298 15.76 3.43 11.97
N PHE A 299 14.45 3.16 11.98
CA PHE A 299 13.58 3.61 13.07
C PHE A 299 13.88 2.92 14.41
N ARG A 300 14.53 1.73 14.40
CA ARG A 300 15.02 1.04 15.60
C ARG A 300 16.50 1.25 15.85
N VAL A 301 17.30 1.30 14.80
CA VAL A 301 18.76 1.45 14.92
C VAL A 301 19.14 2.90 15.24
N GLY A 302 18.52 3.89 14.60
CA GLY A 302 18.85 5.30 14.79
C GLY A 302 20.27 5.67 14.39
N GLY A 303 20.83 6.68 15.09
CA GLY A 303 22.22 7.10 14.97
C GLY A 303 22.69 7.47 13.56
N VAL A 304 23.99 7.29 13.30
CA VAL A 304 24.59 7.55 11.98
C VAL A 304 23.98 6.68 10.89
N PHE A 305 23.66 5.43 11.22
CA PHE A 305 23.06 4.50 10.25
C PHE A 305 21.75 5.07 9.68
N GLY A 306 20.85 5.47 10.56
CA GLY A 306 19.56 6.04 10.13
C GLY A 306 19.69 7.38 9.42
N LEU A 307 20.58 8.26 9.92
CA LEU A 307 20.81 9.57 9.29
C LEU A 307 21.41 9.45 7.88
N ASN A 308 22.36 8.53 7.68
CA ASN A 308 22.91 8.28 6.33
C ASN A 308 21.85 7.77 5.35
N LYS A 309 20.95 6.90 5.79
CA LYS A 309 19.82 6.46 4.97
C LYS A 309 18.85 7.60 4.67
N ALA A 310 18.57 8.47 5.64
CA ALA A 310 17.73 9.66 5.43
C ALA A 310 18.35 10.62 4.41
N ILE A 311 19.67 10.83 4.46
CA ILE A 311 20.39 11.66 3.46
C ILE A 311 20.31 10.99 2.08
N ALA A 312 20.59 9.68 2.00
CA ALA A 312 20.55 8.93 0.75
C ALA A 312 19.14 8.88 0.12
N SER A 313 18.09 8.94 0.93
CA SER A 313 16.71 8.95 0.42
C SER A 313 16.36 10.23 -0.36
N GLY A 314 16.95 11.37 0.02
CA GLY A 314 16.62 12.67 -0.57
C GLY A 314 15.18 13.15 -0.31
N ASN A 315 14.41 12.41 0.49
CA ASN A 315 13.01 12.71 0.81
C ASN A 315 12.87 13.25 2.24
N THR A 316 11.67 13.73 2.59
CA THR A 316 11.36 14.07 3.98
C THR A 316 11.50 12.84 4.87
N CYS A 317 12.34 12.95 5.90
CA CYS A 317 12.52 11.97 6.97
C CYS A 317 12.41 12.66 8.33
N THR A 318 12.26 11.85 9.37
CA THR A 318 12.23 12.33 10.76
C THR A 318 13.36 11.70 11.56
N ALA A 319 14.16 12.53 12.23
CA ALA A 319 15.12 12.11 13.25
C ALA A 319 14.59 12.40 14.64
N VAL A 320 14.61 11.41 15.52
CA VAL A 320 14.15 11.49 16.90
C VAL A 320 15.33 11.58 17.84
N TYR A 321 15.44 12.67 18.57
CA TYR A 321 16.42 12.85 19.62
C TYR A 321 16.06 12.08 20.89
N SER A 322 17.02 11.78 21.73
CA SER A 322 16.82 11.09 23.02
C SER A 322 15.91 11.86 24.02
N SER A 323 15.69 13.14 23.80
CA SER A 323 14.70 13.94 24.52
C SER A 323 13.26 13.65 24.09
N GLY A 324 13.06 13.06 22.91
CA GLY A 324 11.76 12.87 22.28
C GLY A 324 11.39 13.97 21.27
N ILE A 325 12.22 15.02 21.10
CA ILE A 325 11.98 15.97 20.01
C ILE A 325 12.25 15.29 18.67
N GLN A 326 11.40 15.57 17.70
CA GLN A 326 11.41 15.03 16.36
C GLN A 326 11.70 16.16 15.37
N VAL A 327 12.72 15.96 14.54
CA VAL A 327 13.10 16.89 13.46
C VAL A 327 12.72 16.25 12.15
N SER A 328 11.73 16.83 11.46
CA SER A 328 11.27 16.38 10.14
C SER A 328 11.78 17.34 9.06
N GLY A 329 12.29 16.77 7.96
CA GLY A 329 12.80 17.54 6.82
C GLY A 329 13.65 16.67 5.89
N THR A 330 14.19 17.26 4.82
CA THR A 330 15.13 16.59 3.92
C THR A 330 16.55 16.74 4.46
N PHE A 331 17.11 15.66 5.00
CA PHE A 331 18.46 15.66 5.56
C PHE A 331 19.50 15.76 4.44
N THR A 332 20.49 16.67 4.62
CA THR A 332 21.52 16.92 3.63
C THR A 332 22.93 16.67 4.12
N ASP A 333 23.16 16.84 5.43
CA ASP A 333 24.49 16.78 5.99
C ASP A 333 24.47 16.40 7.47
N ILE A 334 25.52 15.71 7.91
CA ILE A 334 25.80 15.39 9.31
C ILE A 334 27.28 15.63 9.61
N LEU A 335 27.59 16.16 10.77
CA LEU A 335 28.96 16.18 11.27
C LEU A 335 29.15 15.03 12.24
N LEU A 336 30.25 14.31 12.09
CA LEU A 336 30.60 13.14 12.88
C LEU A 336 31.77 13.42 13.83
N SER A 337 31.77 12.74 14.98
CA SER A 337 32.94 12.65 15.87
C SER A 337 34.00 11.71 15.29
N GLU A 338 35.17 11.66 15.96
CA GLU A 338 36.23 10.68 15.66
C GLU A 338 35.74 9.25 15.88
N ASP A 339 34.78 9.04 16.78
CA ASP A 339 34.16 7.72 17.08
C ASP A 339 32.95 7.41 16.15
N ASN A 340 32.79 8.17 15.05
CA ASN A 340 31.70 8.02 14.09
C ASN A 340 30.29 8.22 14.68
N GLU A 341 30.14 9.06 15.72
CA GLU A 341 28.84 9.43 16.29
C GLU A 341 28.36 10.77 15.72
N PRO A 342 27.05 10.96 15.47
CA PRO A 342 26.55 12.21 14.93
C PRO A 342 26.51 13.28 16.02
N HIS A 343 27.09 14.44 15.76
CA HIS A 343 27.09 15.57 16.69
C HIS A 343 26.47 16.85 16.11
N PHE A 344 26.05 16.84 14.85
CA PHE A 344 25.31 17.93 14.21
C PHE A 344 24.53 17.39 13.02
N ILE A 345 23.31 17.87 12.84
CA ILE A 345 22.48 17.56 11.65
C ILE A 345 22.08 18.85 10.93
N ARG A 346 21.83 18.69 9.63
CA ARG A 346 21.25 19.74 8.80
C ARG A 346 20.19 19.17 7.86
N THR A 347 19.10 19.90 7.72
CA THR A 347 18.08 19.68 6.69
C THR A 347 18.05 20.88 5.74
N ALA A 348 17.50 20.69 4.54
CA ALA A 348 17.24 21.74 3.56
C ALA A 348 15.75 21.79 3.21
N GLY A 349 15.27 22.96 2.78
CA GLY A 349 13.86 23.16 2.47
C GLY A 349 12.96 23.05 3.71
N ALA A 350 11.68 22.83 3.48
CA ALA A 350 10.69 22.75 4.52
C ALA A 350 11.06 21.75 5.63
N SER A 351 11.07 22.21 6.88
CA SER A 351 11.36 21.40 8.06
C SER A 351 10.38 21.71 9.18
N ALA A 352 10.17 20.78 10.11
CA ALA A 352 9.27 20.97 11.25
C ALA A 352 9.80 20.27 12.50
N LEU A 353 9.42 20.79 13.67
CA LEU A 353 9.71 20.20 14.96
C LEU A 353 8.42 19.67 15.60
N SER A 354 8.49 18.44 16.10
CA SER A 354 7.35 17.76 16.72
C SER A 354 7.75 17.08 18.02
N VAL A 355 6.76 16.73 18.82
CA VAL A 355 6.89 15.87 20.01
C VAL A 355 5.67 14.95 20.06
N ASN A 356 5.90 13.66 20.26
CA ASN A 356 4.85 12.63 20.24
C ASN A 356 3.99 12.68 18.96
N ASP A 357 4.66 12.80 17.82
CA ASP A 357 4.06 12.87 16.48
C ASP A 357 3.06 14.05 16.29
N LYS A 358 3.26 15.13 17.07
CA LYS A 358 2.50 16.39 16.93
C LYS A 358 3.44 17.57 16.80
N GLN A 359 3.20 18.38 15.77
CA GLN A 359 3.95 19.58 15.49
C GLN A 359 3.87 20.56 16.66
N LEU A 360 5.01 21.10 17.06
CA LEU A 360 5.06 22.16 18.07
C LEU A 360 4.50 23.46 17.48
N PRO A 361 3.66 24.21 18.24
CA PRO A 361 3.14 25.49 17.78
C PRO A 361 4.26 26.50 17.46
N GLY A 362 4.23 27.10 16.26
CA GLY A 362 5.27 28.02 15.77
C GLY A 362 6.57 27.33 15.34
N HIS A 363 6.53 26.02 15.08
CA HIS A 363 7.69 25.24 14.63
C HIS A 363 7.35 24.32 13.45
N GLY A 364 6.52 24.80 12.54
CA GLY A 364 6.12 24.11 11.32
C GLY A 364 7.01 24.42 10.12
N LYS A 365 6.64 23.86 8.97
CA LYS A 365 7.37 24.01 7.71
C LYS A 365 7.51 25.46 7.24
N ASP A 366 6.58 26.33 7.59
CA ASP A 366 6.62 27.75 7.24
C ASP A 366 7.62 28.52 8.12
N ASP A 367 7.85 28.05 9.36
CA ASP A 367 8.83 28.64 10.28
C ASP A 367 10.27 28.23 9.93
N TYR A 368 10.44 27.10 9.22
CA TYR A 368 11.72 26.54 8.77
C TYR A 368 11.71 26.23 7.28
N SER A 369 11.33 27.18 6.46
CA SER A 369 11.24 27.02 4.99
C SER A 369 12.59 26.73 4.32
N ASP A 370 13.69 27.21 4.91
CA ASP A 370 15.05 27.08 4.37
C ASP A 370 15.85 25.92 4.98
N GLY A 371 15.23 25.19 5.92
CA GLY A 371 15.84 24.08 6.64
C GLY A 371 16.03 24.33 8.12
N PHE A 372 16.51 23.30 8.79
CA PHE A 372 16.80 23.27 10.21
C PHE A 372 18.19 22.68 10.47
N SER A 373 18.85 23.10 11.52
CA SER A 373 20.10 22.48 11.93
C SER A 373 20.28 22.55 13.45
N SER A 374 20.88 21.51 14.04
CA SER A 374 21.05 21.45 15.49
C SER A 374 22.20 20.53 15.89
N PRO A 375 22.91 20.87 17.00
CA PRO A 375 23.88 19.98 17.60
C PRO A 375 23.19 18.79 18.27
N ILE A 376 23.97 17.72 18.43
CA ILE A 376 23.62 16.50 19.15
C ILE A 376 24.75 16.23 20.14
N GLY A 377 24.43 15.80 21.35
CA GLY A 377 25.46 15.36 22.28
C GLY A 377 25.22 15.82 23.71
N LYS A 378 26.13 15.39 24.57
CA LYS A 378 26.18 15.81 25.98
C LYS A 378 26.95 17.11 26.11
N LEU A 379 26.66 17.81 27.20
CA LEU A 379 27.45 18.99 27.61
C LEU A 379 28.83 18.55 28.06
N LYS A 380 29.85 19.29 27.65
CA LYS A 380 31.21 19.12 28.13
C LYS A 380 31.22 19.33 29.66
N TYR A 381 31.93 18.50 30.35
CA TYR A 381 32.04 18.50 31.81
C TYR A 381 30.82 18.01 32.61
N TYR A 382 29.74 17.52 31.93
CA TYR A 382 28.56 17.00 32.61
C TYR A 382 28.29 15.55 32.13
N SER A 383 28.20 14.62 33.07
CA SER A 383 27.84 13.25 32.77
C SER A 383 26.36 13.07 32.43
N LYS A 384 25.52 13.98 33.00
CA LYS A 384 24.07 13.98 32.79
C LYS A 384 23.74 14.70 31.49
N PRO A 385 22.96 14.08 30.58
CA PRO A 385 22.48 14.74 29.36
C PRO A 385 21.67 15.99 29.65
N LEU A 386 21.73 17.01 28.76
CA LEU A 386 21.01 18.27 28.92
C LEU A 386 19.50 18.08 29.01
N GLU A 387 18.94 17.16 28.23
CA GLU A 387 17.51 16.84 28.26
C GLU A 387 17.00 16.33 29.60
N ASP A 388 17.85 15.76 30.44
CA ASP A 388 17.45 15.20 31.73
C ASP A 388 17.52 16.19 32.89
N PHE A 389 18.03 17.43 32.69
CA PHE A 389 18.03 18.46 33.71
C PHE A 389 16.61 18.97 33.95
N LYS A 390 16.32 19.33 35.21
CA LYS A 390 15.09 20.04 35.53
C LYS A 390 15.24 21.53 35.14
N LEU A 391 14.15 22.15 34.75
CA LEU A 391 14.13 23.58 34.41
C LEU A 391 14.77 24.44 35.52
N ALA A 392 14.54 24.08 36.79
CA ALA A 392 15.11 24.82 37.93
C ALA A 392 16.64 24.70 38.02
N ASP A 393 17.22 23.61 37.53
CA ASP A 393 18.65 23.31 37.61
C ASP A 393 19.44 24.01 36.48
N LEU A 394 18.75 24.50 35.42
CA LEU A 394 19.39 25.15 34.27
C LEU A 394 20.11 26.43 34.62
N LYS A 395 19.67 27.13 35.68
CA LYS A 395 20.37 28.31 36.21
C LYS A 395 21.79 27.99 36.67
N ASP A 396 22.02 26.79 37.19
CA ASP A 396 23.35 26.34 37.62
C ASP A 396 24.27 26.08 36.39
N LEU A 397 23.67 25.83 35.22
CA LEU A 397 24.33 25.79 33.93
C LEU A 397 24.44 27.15 33.26
N LYS A 398 23.97 28.23 33.91
CA LYS A 398 23.86 29.62 33.38
C LYS A 398 22.96 29.67 32.11
N ILE A 399 21.95 28.82 32.03
CA ILE A 399 20.93 28.80 30.99
C ILE A 399 19.64 29.39 31.62
N GLU A 400 19.42 30.68 31.46
CA GLU A 400 18.28 31.39 32.02
C GLU A 400 17.65 32.30 30.97
N ILE A 401 16.33 32.30 30.88
CA ILE A 401 15.58 33.14 29.93
C ILE A 401 15.96 34.64 30.14
N GLY A 402 16.23 35.31 29.03
CA GLY A 402 16.65 36.71 28.99
C GLY A 402 18.14 36.96 29.29
N LYS A 403 18.93 35.92 29.54
CA LYS A 403 20.37 36.05 29.79
C LYS A 403 21.19 35.39 28.68
N ASN A 404 22.44 35.91 28.54
CA ASN A 404 23.43 35.24 27.66
C ASN A 404 23.81 33.89 28.26
N ALA A 405 23.74 32.86 27.39
CA ALA A 405 24.22 31.53 27.69
C ALA A 405 25.36 31.14 26.74
N PHE A 406 26.31 30.33 27.27
CA PHE A 406 27.34 29.69 26.51
C PHE A 406 27.28 28.19 26.81
N ILE A 407 27.00 27.41 25.78
CA ILE A 407 26.87 25.95 25.87
C ILE A 407 28.00 25.33 25.07
N GLU A 408 28.78 24.44 25.68
CA GLU A 408 29.83 23.66 25.02
C GLU A 408 29.49 22.17 25.10
N PHE A 409 29.47 21.53 23.95
CA PHE A 409 29.23 20.08 23.82
C PHE A 409 30.54 19.30 23.92
N GLU A 410 30.47 18.02 24.26
CA GLU A 410 31.64 17.11 24.25
C GLU A 410 32.33 17.07 22.88
N SER A 411 31.55 17.21 21.78
CA SER A 411 32.04 17.32 20.40
C SER A 411 32.90 18.58 20.13
N GLY A 412 32.92 19.54 21.06
CA GLY A 412 33.56 20.84 20.89
C GLY A 412 32.70 21.88 20.15
N ILE A 413 31.50 21.52 19.74
CA ILE A 413 30.52 22.52 19.25
C ILE A 413 30.15 23.46 20.37
N THR A 414 30.09 24.73 20.07
CA THR A 414 29.67 25.78 21.01
C THR A 414 28.46 26.54 20.51
N VAL A 415 27.55 26.86 21.41
CA VAL A 415 26.36 27.68 21.16
C VAL A 415 26.41 28.89 22.10
N SER A 416 26.35 30.08 21.56
CA SER A 416 26.32 31.33 22.32
C SER A 416 25.19 32.22 21.86
N GLY A 417 24.40 32.77 22.80
CA GLY A 417 23.27 33.63 22.49
C GLY A 417 22.44 33.93 23.73
N ILE A 418 21.45 34.79 23.60
CA ILE A 418 20.52 35.12 24.67
C ILE A 418 19.38 34.08 24.64
N VAL A 419 19.17 33.39 25.76
CA VAL A 419 18.07 32.41 25.89
C VAL A 419 16.73 33.12 25.78
N ASN A 420 15.92 32.76 24.81
CA ASN A 420 14.61 33.38 24.58
C ASN A 420 13.46 32.54 25.19
N ASP A 421 13.53 31.19 24.98
CA ASP A 421 12.50 30.28 25.47
C ASP A 421 13.08 28.87 25.69
N ILE A 422 12.41 28.05 26.51
CA ILE A 422 12.78 26.66 26.79
C ILE A 422 11.54 25.82 26.78
N ILE A 423 11.46 24.87 25.82
CA ILE A 423 10.37 23.90 25.74
C ILE A 423 10.78 22.63 26.47
N SER A 424 9.91 22.20 27.38
CA SER A 424 10.06 20.97 28.15
C SER A 424 8.72 20.25 28.26
N THR A 425 8.68 18.97 27.89
CA THR A 425 7.54 18.07 28.05
C THR A 425 8.03 16.76 28.66
N ASP A 426 7.15 16.03 29.34
CA ASP A 426 7.47 14.72 29.95
C ASP A 426 8.75 14.73 30.83
N LYS A 427 9.00 15.84 31.52
CA LYS A 427 10.17 16.08 32.38
C LYS A 427 11.52 16.12 31.63
N LYS A 428 11.52 16.23 30.31
CA LYS A 428 12.72 16.38 29.48
C LYS A 428 12.74 17.77 28.84
N ILE A 429 13.93 18.36 28.72
CA ILE A 429 14.15 19.56 27.92
C ILE A 429 14.29 19.11 26.47
N GLN A 430 13.46 19.69 25.61
CA GLN A 430 13.42 19.29 24.20
C GLN A 430 13.99 20.37 23.28
N MET A 431 13.82 21.63 23.63
CA MET A 431 14.31 22.72 22.79
C MET A 431 14.70 23.92 23.65
N ILE A 432 15.75 24.61 23.22
CA ILE A 432 16.15 25.91 23.76
C ILE A 432 16.22 26.89 22.60
N SER A 433 15.45 27.98 22.69
CA SER A 433 15.45 29.05 21.69
C SER A 433 16.39 30.17 22.11
N PHE A 434 17.08 30.75 21.14
CA PHE A 434 18.03 31.85 21.35
C PHE A 434 17.73 33.02 20.42
N ILE A 435 18.15 34.21 20.83
CA ILE A 435 18.31 35.37 19.98
C ILE A 435 19.79 35.80 20.02
N ASP A 436 20.24 36.46 18.94
CA ASP A 436 21.66 36.83 18.72
C ASP A 436 22.60 35.62 18.86
N CYS A 437 22.20 34.51 18.24
CA CYS A 437 22.85 33.22 18.40
C CYS A 437 23.97 32.99 17.37
N THR A 438 25.05 32.35 17.83
CA THR A 438 26.11 31.86 16.97
C THR A 438 26.51 30.46 17.42
N LEU A 439 26.55 29.50 16.44
CA LEU A 439 27.11 28.17 16.64
C LEU A 439 28.45 28.05 15.92
N LYS A 440 29.42 27.47 16.62
CA LYS A 440 30.76 27.20 16.04
C LYS A 440 31.15 25.74 16.22
N SER A 441 31.87 25.25 15.24
CA SER A 441 32.53 23.94 15.32
C SER A 441 33.72 23.96 16.30
N LYS A 442 34.29 22.79 16.57
CA LYS A 442 35.52 22.62 17.37
C LYS A 442 36.71 23.46 16.81
N THR A 443 36.73 23.67 15.49
CA THR A 443 37.78 24.44 14.79
C THR A 443 37.51 25.96 14.79
N GLY A 444 36.35 26.41 15.32
CA GLY A 444 35.92 27.80 15.32
C GLY A 444 35.18 28.26 14.05
N GLU A 445 34.91 27.35 13.12
CA GLU A 445 34.08 27.61 11.95
C GLU A 445 32.64 27.90 12.37
N ILE A 446 32.03 28.91 11.79
CA ILE A 446 30.61 29.26 12.04
C ILE A 446 29.72 28.26 11.33
N LEU A 447 29.02 27.41 12.09
CA LEU A 447 28.04 26.45 11.60
C LEU A 447 26.69 27.10 11.33
N VAL A 448 26.25 27.98 12.22
CA VAL A 448 24.98 28.69 12.15
C VAL A 448 25.13 30.07 12.72
N GLN A 449 24.67 31.08 11.98
CA GLN A 449 24.52 32.45 12.41
C GLN A 449 23.29 33.05 11.69
N PRO A 450 22.08 32.86 12.25
CA PRO A 450 20.86 33.26 11.57
C PRO A 450 20.82 34.77 11.32
N ALA A 451 20.44 35.18 10.10
CA ALA A 451 20.28 36.60 9.75
C ALA A 451 19.21 37.29 10.61
N SER A 452 18.19 36.57 11.05
CA SER A 452 17.15 37.05 11.97
C SER A 452 17.63 37.13 13.44
N GLY A 453 18.82 36.59 13.74
CA GLY A 453 19.32 36.41 15.11
C GLY A 453 18.61 35.31 15.92
N LYS A 454 17.49 34.78 15.46
CA LYS A 454 16.74 33.73 16.16
C LYS A 454 17.25 32.36 15.77
N TYR A 455 17.41 31.48 16.75
CA TYR A 455 17.83 30.11 16.57
C TYR A 455 17.12 29.18 17.56
N ASN A 456 16.63 28.05 17.08
CA ASN A 456 16.01 27.02 17.90
C ASN A 456 16.90 25.79 17.91
N MET A 457 17.41 25.39 19.05
CA MET A 457 18.28 24.25 19.26
C MET A 457 17.45 23.07 19.77
N ALA A 458 17.34 22.01 18.99
CA ALA A 458 16.84 20.74 19.48
C ALA A 458 17.83 20.16 20.50
N VAL A 459 17.31 19.62 21.59
CA VAL A 459 18.13 19.09 22.69
C VAL A 459 18.06 17.57 22.70
N GLY A 460 19.20 16.91 22.79
CA GLY A 460 19.30 15.47 22.97
C GLY A 460 20.72 14.95 22.80
N ALA A 461 21.06 13.95 23.60
CA ALA A 461 22.40 13.37 23.63
C ALA A 461 22.71 12.50 22.43
N LYS A 462 21.71 11.93 21.76
CA LYS A 462 21.84 11.04 20.60
C LYS A 462 20.56 11.02 19.78
N ILE A 463 20.67 10.51 18.54
CA ILE A 463 19.52 10.18 17.69
C ILE A 463 19.15 8.72 17.98
N ILE A 464 17.92 8.50 18.43
CA ILE A 464 17.44 7.17 18.84
C ILE A 464 16.61 6.47 17.78
N SER A 465 16.08 7.22 16.81
CA SER A 465 15.25 6.69 15.72
C SER A 465 15.36 7.62 14.52
N VAL A 466 15.31 7.03 13.30
CA VAL A 466 15.17 7.79 12.05
C VAL A 466 14.21 7.04 11.14
N PHE A 467 13.21 7.72 10.59
CA PHE A 467 12.18 7.08 9.77
C PHE A 467 11.71 7.98 8.61
N GLY A 468 11.08 7.35 7.61
CA GLY A 468 10.55 8.05 6.43
C GLY A 468 9.29 8.87 6.72
N GLY A 469 9.18 10.03 6.07
CA GLY A 469 8.07 10.95 6.24
C GLY A 469 8.21 11.89 7.44
N ALA A 470 7.29 12.85 7.54
CA ALA A 470 7.20 13.78 8.66
C ALA A 470 6.57 13.11 9.90
N ALA A 471 6.96 13.52 11.10
CA ALA A 471 6.38 13.04 12.35
C ALA A 471 4.88 13.38 12.44
N ASP A 472 4.51 14.62 12.16
CA ASP A 472 3.10 15.05 12.04
C ASP A 472 2.77 15.28 10.56
N LYS A 473 2.38 14.20 9.87
CA LYS A 473 2.06 14.26 8.43
C LYS A 473 0.91 15.20 8.14
N GLU A 474 -0.11 15.25 9.00
CA GLU A 474 -1.27 16.14 8.81
C GLU A 474 -0.90 17.64 8.81
N ALA A 475 0.09 18.02 9.63
CA ALA A 475 0.55 19.40 9.68
C ALA A 475 1.59 19.71 8.59
N PHE A 476 2.38 18.72 8.19
CA PHE A 476 3.50 18.90 7.27
C PHE A 476 3.10 18.76 5.80
N GLU A 477 2.29 17.76 5.46
CA GLU A 477 1.89 17.48 4.08
C GLU A 477 0.84 18.49 3.60
N GLU A 478 0.91 18.86 2.34
CA GLU A 478 -0.16 19.61 1.69
C GLU A 478 -1.27 18.63 1.31
N ILE A 479 -2.42 18.76 1.97
CA ILE A 479 -3.58 17.90 1.72
C ILE A 479 -4.33 18.44 0.52
N ILE A 480 -4.18 17.80 -0.61
CA ILE A 480 -4.90 18.14 -1.84
C ILE A 480 -6.08 17.17 -2.00
N TYR A 481 -7.26 17.60 -1.54
CA TYR A 481 -8.49 16.87 -1.87
C TYR A 481 -8.78 17.03 -3.36
N LYS A 482 -8.52 15.99 -4.13
CA LYS A 482 -8.99 15.93 -5.51
C LYS A 482 -10.51 15.85 -5.47
N SER A 483 -11.19 16.94 -5.81
CA SER A 483 -12.64 17.15 -5.63
C SER A 483 -13.54 16.27 -6.51
N SER A 484 -13.06 15.59 -7.43
CA SER A 484 -13.59 14.47 -8.21
C SER A 484 -12.52 14.08 -9.19
N ARG A 485 -12.19 12.81 -9.26
CA ARG A 485 -11.58 12.33 -10.47
C ARG A 485 -12.55 12.59 -11.61
N GLU A 486 -12.05 13.13 -12.71
CA GLU A 486 -12.53 12.68 -14.00
C GLU A 486 -12.18 11.19 -14.07
N THR A 487 -13.04 10.35 -13.49
CA THR A 487 -12.98 8.90 -13.69
C THR A 487 -13.01 8.75 -15.19
N TYR A 488 -11.96 8.14 -15.74
CA TYR A 488 -11.97 7.74 -17.14
C TYR A 488 -13.15 6.81 -17.33
N HIS A 489 -14.22 7.34 -17.88
CA HIS A 489 -15.35 6.53 -18.33
C HIS A 489 -14.99 6.08 -19.73
N PRO A 490 -14.75 4.77 -19.96
CA PRO A 490 -14.55 4.27 -21.30
C PRO A 490 -15.70 4.74 -22.17
N GLN A 491 -15.41 5.45 -23.24
CA GLN A 491 -16.44 5.75 -24.24
C GLN A 491 -16.65 4.47 -25.03
N TYR A 492 -17.73 3.76 -24.70
CA TYR A 492 -18.08 2.54 -25.40
C TYR A 492 -18.62 2.88 -26.79
N ASP A 493 -18.17 2.16 -27.79
CA ASP A 493 -18.75 2.22 -29.11
C ASP A 493 -20.17 1.61 -29.13
N SER A 494 -20.92 1.83 -30.21
CA SER A 494 -22.27 1.33 -30.33
C SER A 494 -22.39 -0.20 -30.26
N LYS A 495 -21.36 -0.92 -30.68
CA LYS A 495 -21.29 -2.39 -30.63
C LYS A 495 -21.15 -2.88 -29.18
N THR A 496 -20.30 -2.25 -28.41
CA THR A 496 -20.10 -2.53 -26.98
C THR A 496 -21.35 -2.17 -26.16
N ILE A 497 -22.00 -1.06 -26.47
CA ILE A 497 -23.28 -0.67 -25.81
C ILE A 497 -24.36 -1.73 -26.08
N ALA A 498 -24.49 -2.19 -27.33
CA ALA A 498 -25.47 -3.24 -27.69
C ALA A 498 -25.16 -4.55 -26.95
N LEU A 499 -23.89 -4.92 -26.85
CA LEU A 499 -23.47 -6.12 -26.11
C LEU A 499 -23.79 -6.01 -24.61
N ASN A 500 -23.54 -4.86 -23.99
CA ASN A 500 -23.92 -4.60 -22.61
C ASN A 500 -25.44 -4.74 -22.38
N ASP A 501 -26.26 -4.29 -23.31
CA ASP A 501 -27.72 -4.48 -23.23
C ASP A 501 -28.13 -5.96 -23.28
N ILE A 502 -27.40 -6.77 -24.04
CA ILE A 502 -27.61 -8.24 -24.09
C ILE A 502 -27.23 -8.86 -22.74
N TYR A 503 -26.04 -8.56 -22.20
CA TYR A 503 -25.61 -9.03 -20.88
C TYR A 503 -26.58 -8.64 -19.78
N LYS A 504 -27.13 -7.41 -19.84
CA LYS A 504 -28.15 -6.96 -18.90
C LYS A 504 -29.39 -7.85 -18.92
N LYS A 505 -29.90 -8.18 -20.11
CA LYS A 505 -31.07 -9.07 -20.26
C LYS A 505 -30.78 -10.48 -19.75
N VAL A 506 -29.58 -11.01 -20.03
CA VAL A 506 -29.13 -12.31 -19.50
C VAL A 506 -29.08 -12.29 -17.98
N ARG A 507 -28.53 -11.23 -17.39
CA ARG A 507 -28.49 -11.04 -15.94
C ARG A 507 -29.88 -10.91 -15.33
N ASP A 508 -30.77 -10.14 -15.93
CA ASP A 508 -32.15 -9.99 -15.46
C ASP A 508 -32.87 -11.36 -15.47
N ALA A 509 -32.65 -12.19 -16.49
CA ALA A 509 -33.17 -13.56 -16.53
C ALA A 509 -32.60 -14.43 -15.39
N ARG A 510 -31.31 -14.32 -15.09
CA ARG A 510 -30.65 -15.02 -13.98
C ARG A 510 -31.24 -14.62 -12.62
N GLU A 511 -31.46 -13.33 -12.41
CA GLU A 511 -31.98 -12.76 -11.17
C GLU A 511 -33.52 -12.90 -11.02
N ASN A 512 -34.15 -13.68 -11.88
CA ASN A 512 -35.62 -13.90 -11.92
C ASN A 512 -36.44 -12.60 -12.12
N LYS A 513 -35.86 -11.62 -12.80
CA LYS A 513 -36.55 -10.36 -13.17
C LYS A 513 -37.32 -10.46 -14.48
N GLY A 514 -37.42 -11.66 -15.08
CA GLY A 514 -38.06 -11.95 -16.36
C GLY A 514 -37.07 -12.10 -17.52
N GLY A 515 -37.58 -12.39 -18.71
CA GLY A 515 -36.77 -12.45 -19.94
C GLY A 515 -36.16 -13.81 -20.27
N ILE A 516 -36.48 -14.86 -19.53
CA ILE A 516 -35.99 -16.22 -19.79
C ILE A 516 -36.36 -16.69 -21.20
N GLU A 517 -37.53 -16.30 -21.68
CA GLU A 517 -38.03 -16.61 -23.03
C GLU A 517 -37.19 -16.00 -24.15
N TYR A 518 -36.42 -14.96 -23.88
CA TYR A 518 -35.57 -14.30 -24.87
C TYR A 518 -34.17 -14.91 -24.97
N LEU A 519 -33.74 -15.77 -24.04
CA LEU A 519 -32.39 -16.33 -24.02
C LEU A 519 -31.96 -16.99 -25.34
N PRO A 520 -32.83 -17.81 -26.05
CA PRO A 520 -32.47 -18.35 -27.36
C PRO A 520 -32.21 -17.27 -28.42
N SER A 521 -33.01 -16.21 -28.44
CA SER A 521 -32.83 -15.12 -29.40
C SER A 521 -31.62 -14.24 -29.08
N LEU A 522 -31.31 -14.05 -27.79
CA LEU A 522 -30.09 -13.35 -27.37
C LEU A 522 -28.83 -14.11 -27.75
N PHE A 523 -28.83 -15.45 -27.62
CA PHE A 523 -27.73 -16.27 -28.13
C PHE A 523 -27.54 -16.11 -29.64
N ASN A 524 -28.61 -16.18 -30.42
CA ASN A 524 -28.55 -15.97 -31.87
C ASN A 524 -27.97 -14.61 -32.24
N LEU A 525 -28.31 -13.56 -31.46
CA LEU A 525 -27.78 -12.23 -31.69
C LEU A 525 -26.26 -12.18 -31.39
N VAL A 526 -25.82 -12.72 -30.25
CA VAL A 526 -24.40 -12.75 -29.87
C VAL A 526 -23.58 -13.57 -30.89
N SER A 527 -24.04 -14.74 -31.27
CA SER A 527 -23.32 -15.63 -32.20
C SER A 527 -23.18 -15.05 -33.60
N ASN A 528 -24.02 -14.10 -34.02
CA ASN A 528 -23.97 -13.47 -35.34
C ASN A 528 -23.29 -12.07 -35.32
N GLU A 529 -23.51 -11.26 -34.30
CA GLU A 529 -23.09 -9.86 -34.28
C GLU A 529 -21.90 -9.59 -33.34
N HIS A 530 -21.67 -10.47 -32.36
CA HIS A 530 -20.60 -10.37 -31.37
C HIS A 530 -19.81 -11.69 -31.27
N THR A 531 -19.35 -12.17 -32.43
CA THR A 531 -18.70 -13.48 -32.57
C THR A 531 -17.46 -13.67 -31.70
N ASP A 532 -16.82 -12.58 -31.29
CA ASP A 532 -15.62 -12.62 -30.43
C ASP A 532 -15.96 -12.85 -28.95
N ASP A 533 -17.21 -12.62 -28.54
CA ASP A 533 -17.65 -12.82 -27.17
C ASP A 533 -17.93 -14.31 -26.90
N TRP A 534 -17.33 -14.82 -25.84
CA TRP A 534 -17.49 -16.20 -25.38
C TRP A 534 -18.23 -16.28 -24.04
N LEU A 535 -18.18 -15.21 -23.23
CA LEU A 535 -18.69 -15.23 -21.86
C LEU A 535 -20.23 -15.11 -21.83
N CYS A 536 -20.84 -14.29 -22.68
CA CYS A 536 -22.30 -14.19 -22.75
C CYS A 536 -22.97 -15.53 -23.13
N PRO A 537 -22.52 -16.24 -24.19
CA PRO A 537 -23.02 -17.59 -24.48
C PRO A 537 -22.85 -18.55 -23.30
N LEU A 538 -21.73 -18.49 -22.59
CA LEU A 538 -21.48 -19.32 -21.40
C LEU A 538 -22.48 -19.01 -20.27
N GLU A 539 -22.76 -17.73 -20.01
CA GLU A 539 -23.76 -17.28 -19.04
C GLU A 539 -25.17 -17.75 -19.41
N ILE A 540 -25.54 -17.67 -20.68
CA ILE A 540 -26.84 -18.19 -21.20
C ILE A 540 -26.92 -19.69 -20.99
N LEU A 541 -25.88 -20.45 -21.39
CA LEU A 541 -25.84 -21.90 -21.26
C LEU A 541 -26.03 -22.35 -19.80
N GLU A 542 -25.41 -21.66 -18.89
CA GLU A 542 -25.56 -21.95 -17.46
C GLU A 542 -27.00 -21.82 -16.99
N ILE A 543 -27.69 -20.73 -17.37
CA ILE A 543 -29.10 -20.51 -17.02
C ILE A 543 -29.97 -21.63 -17.60
N LEU A 544 -29.81 -21.94 -18.90
CA LEU A 544 -30.59 -22.96 -19.56
C LEU A 544 -30.41 -24.34 -18.92
N LYS A 545 -29.18 -24.68 -18.55
CA LYS A 545 -28.84 -25.94 -17.86
C LYS A 545 -29.41 -26.00 -16.47
N SER A 546 -29.26 -24.92 -15.68
CA SER A 546 -29.76 -24.85 -14.29
C SER A 546 -31.27 -24.99 -14.22
N LEU A 547 -32.00 -24.40 -15.14
CA LEU A 547 -33.45 -24.44 -15.24
C LEU A 547 -33.98 -25.67 -16.03
N ASN A 548 -33.09 -26.39 -16.72
CA ASN A 548 -33.39 -27.53 -17.57
C ASN A 548 -34.45 -27.21 -18.67
N ILE A 549 -34.27 -26.08 -19.35
CA ILE A 549 -35.14 -25.55 -20.42
C ILE A 549 -34.36 -25.36 -21.72
N TYR A 550 -35.05 -25.20 -22.85
CA TYR A 550 -34.47 -24.95 -24.19
C TYR A 550 -33.28 -25.84 -24.53
N ARG A 551 -33.44 -27.15 -24.39
CA ARG A 551 -32.37 -28.15 -24.49
C ARG A 551 -31.64 -28.11 -25.84
N ASP A 552 -32.35 -27.89 -26.94
CA ASP A 552 -31.74 -27.81 -28.27
C ASP A 552 -30.82 -26.58 -28.37
N THR A 553 -31.28 -25.42 -27.92
CA THR A 553 -30.45 -24.22 -27.83
C THR A 553 -29.23 -24.42 -26.91
N ALA A 554 -29.39 -25.12 -25.78
CA ALA A 554 -28.26 -25.42 -24.90
C ALA A 554 -27.19 -26.30 -25.58
N ILE A 555 -27.60 -27.23 -26.47
CA ILE A 555 -26.69 -28.04 -27.27
C ILE A 555 -25.99 -27.18 -28.32
N GLU A 556 -26.71 -26.29 -28.99
CA GLU A 556 -26.12 -25.33 -29.95
C GLU A 556 -25.08 -24.41 -29.31
N ILE A 557 -25.40 -23.81 -28.15
CA ILE A 557 -24.46 -22.96 -27.42
C ILE A 557 -23.21 -23.72 -27.03
N ARG A 558 -23.35 -24.94 -26.52
CA ARG A 558 -22.20 -25.76 -26.16
C ARG A 558 -21.33 -26.05 -27.39
N SER A 559 -21.92 -26.43 -28.50
CA SER A 559 -21.19 -26.68 -29.76
C SER A 559 -20.46 -25.39 -30.23
N PHE A 560 -21.11 -24.25 -30.18
CA PHE A 560 -20.51 -22.95 -30.49
C PHE A 560 -19.27 -22.67 -29.63
N LEU A 561 -19.39 -22.82 -28.30
CA LEU A 561 -18.29 -22.60 -27.36
C LEU A 561 -17.13 -23.59 -27.58
N GLU A 562 -17.43 -24.88 -27.80
CA GLU A 562 -16.41 -25.89 -28.07
C GLU A 562 -15.66 -25.63 -29.39
N GLN A 563 -16.37 -25.20 -30.45
CA GLN A 563 -15.75 -24.78 -31.69
C GLN A 563 -14.88 -23.54 -31.52
N LYS A 564 -15.35 -22.56 -30.79
CA LYS A 564 -14.59 -21.34 -30.47
C LYS A 564 -13.31 -21.66 -29.70
N ALA A 565 -13.37 -22.55 -28.71
CA ALA A 565 -12.21 -23.03 -27.96
C ALA A 565 -11.18 -23.78 -28.84
N LEU A 566 -11.61 -24.35 -29.97
CA LEU A 566 -10.71 -25.01 -30.94
C LEU A 566 -10.10 -24.02 -31.93
N SER A 567 -10.86 -23.01 -32.35
CA SER A 567 -10.40 -21.99 -33.32
C SER A 567 -9.54 -20.90 -32.70
N GLU A 568 -9.74 -20.59 -31.42
CA GLU A 568 -9.08 -19.52 -30.69
C GLU A 568 -8.40 -20.08 -29.43
N PRO A 569 -7.10 -20.45 -29.54
CA PRO A 569 -6.37 -21.12 -28.46
C PRO A 569 -6.36 -20.34 -27.12
N ASP A 570 -6.40 -19.02 -27.20
CA ASP A 570 -6.39 -18.13 -26.01
C ASP A 570 -7.65 -18.31 -25.14
N PHE A 571 -8.79 -18.66 -25.73
CA PHE A 571 -10.02 -18.92 -25.00
C PHE A 571 -10.23 -20.38 -24.59
N LYS A 572 -9.34 -21.28 -25.06
CA LYS A 572 -9.52 -22.71 -24.83
C LYS A 572 -9.66 -23.09 -23.37
N LYS A 573 -8.77 -22.55 -22.55
CA LYS A 573 -8.78 -22.77 -21.08
C LYS A 573 -10.01 -22.14 -20.44
N LEU A 574 -10.27 -20.87 -20.73
CA LEU A 574 -11.39 -20.12 -20.16
C LEU A 574 -12.74 -20.77 -20.45
N ILE A 575 -12.99 -21.12 -21.72
CA ILE A 575 -14.22 -21.81 -22.11
C ILE A 575 -14.30 -23.19 -21.47
N GLY A 576 -13.20 -23.96 -21.49
CA GLY A 576 -13.14 -25.29 -20.89
C GLY A 576 -13.46 -25.29 -19.40
N ASP A 577 -12.86 -24.37 -18.64
CA ASP A 577 -13.10 -24.20 -17.22
C ASP A 577 -14.56 -23.77 -16.94
N GLY A 578 -15.10 -22.85 -17.76
CA GLY A 578 -16.50 -22.42 -17.66
C GLY A 578 -17.49 -23.56 -17.93
N LEU A 579 -17.26 -24.38 -18.96
CA LEU A 579 -18.07 -25.56 -19.26
C LEU A 579 -17.98 -26.61 -18.16
N TYR A 580 -16.79 -26.82 -17.60
CA TYR A 580 -16.60 -27.71 -16.45
C TYR A 580 -17.47 -27.30 -15.27
N LEU A 581 -17.53 -26.00 -14.92
CA LEU A 581 -18.37 -25.49 -13.82
C LEU A 581 -19.87 -25.58 -14.09
N ILE A 582 -20.29 -25.56 -15.36
CA ILE A 582 -21.69 -25.81 -15.72
C ILE A 582 -22.07 -27.27 -15.48
N ASP A 583 -21.17 -28.17 -15.81
CA ASP A 583 -21.38 -29.62 -15.60
C ASP A 583 -21.20 -30.04 -14.13
N HIS A 584 -20.42 -29.31 -13.37
CA HIS A 584 -20.12 -29.54 -11.95
C HIS A 584 -20.45 -28.28 -11.10
N PRO A 585 -21.74 -27.93 -10.97
CA PRO A 585 -22.13 -26.67 -10.37
C PRO A 585 -21.67 -26.57 -8.90
N VAL A 586 -21.03 -25.46 -8.60
CA VAL A 586 -20.62 -25.11 -7.23
C VAL A 586 -21.86 -24.63 -6.49
N ARG A 587 -22.11 -25.18 -5.30
CA ARG A 587 -23.14 -24.69 -4.37
C ARG A 587 -22.46 -23.92 -3.25
N GLU A 588 -22.90 -22.67 -3.04
CA GLU A 588 -22.48 -21.85 -1.89
C GLU A 588 -22.93 -22.45 -0.54
#